data_ba1450b9db1f0f1e1fa8c7419ca37206
#
_entry.id   ba1450b9db1f0f1e1fa8c7419ca37206
#
_cell.length_a   1.000
_cell.length_b   1.000
_cell.length_c   1.000
_cell.angle_alpha   90.00
_cell.angle_beta   90.00
_cell.angle_gamma   90.00
#
_symmetry.space_group_name_H-M   'P 1'
#
loop_
_entity.id
_entity.type
_entity.pdbx_description
1 polymer ?
#
loop_
_entity_poly.entity_id
_entity_poly.type
_entity_poly.pdbx_seq_one_letter_code
_entity_poly.pdbx_strand_id
1 'polypeptide(L)'
;MTHSPTKLVLIGRGLIGRDVTAQLPALHGYCVEAILGRDARHLPQADITIDMAGPDALRQFGEEALSHGDLWTVGAAALIDPDLHDRLHRAALQSGHRLRLFTGWISGPLLCPPGLPAKLLVRQYAPGLADRPGPVFRGPLAEAADRFPDHLNTAMASAICGPGIEATHVTLISTPEGGAHRIAGRFGMPGQTIRTDIRFDRPGPHPVASAILAALARRATPLTLGGY
;
A
#
# COMPACT_ATOMS: atom_id res chain seq x y z
N MET A 1 -21.17 0.24 26.47
CA MET A 1 -20.18 1.32 26.50
C MET A 1 -20.04 1.82 25.06
N THR A 2 -20.56 3.01 24.76
CA THR A 2 -20.42 3.65 23.45
C THR A 2 -19.00 4.20 23.35
N HIS A 3 -18.11 3.45 22.69
CA HIS A 3 -16.79 4.01 22.35
C HIS A 3 -16.96 5.15 21.37
N SER A 4 -16.21 6.25 21.58
CA SER A 4 -16.13 7.34 20.60
C SER A 4 -15.68 6.77 19.26
N PRO A 5 -16.23 7.25 18.11
CA PRO A 5 -15.82 6.75 16.80
C PRO A 5 -14.34 7.04 16.54
N THR A 6 -13.66 6.12 15.90
CA THR A 6 -12.27 6.30 15.45
C THR A 6 -12.21 7.40 14.39
N LYS A 7 -11.38 8.40 14.63
CA LYS A 7 -11.20 9.56 13.75
C LYS A 7 -10.27 9.23 12.59
N LEU A 8 -10.73 9.51 11.37
CA LEU A 8 -9.98 9.29 10.15
C LEU A 8 -9.66 10.60 9.45
N VAL A 9 -8.43 10.74 8.99
CA VAL A 9 -8.04 11.70 7.96
C VAL A 9 -7.69 10.93 6.69
N LEU A 10 -8.30 11.33 5.56
CA LEU A 10 -8.09 10.72 4.26
C LEU A 10 -7.27 11.64 3.38
N ILE A 11 -6.17 11.16 2.80
CA ILE A 11 -5.34 11.91 1.86
C ILE A 11 -5.49 11.28 0.47
N GLY A 12 -5.91 12.08 -0.51
CA GLY A 12 -6.08 11.65 -1.89
C GLY A 12 -7.54 11.53 -2.32
N ARG A 13 -7.85 12.21 -3.44
CA ARG A 13 -9.17 12.24 -4.09
C ARG A 13 -9.17 11.51 -5.44
N GLY A 14 -8.15 10.67 -5.68
CA GLY A 14 -8.02 9.85 -6.89
C GLY A 14 -8.97 8.64 -6.89
N LEU A 15 -8.67 7.66 -7.73
CA LEU A 15 -9.50 6.45 -7.88
C LEU A 15 -9.69 5.71 -6.54
N ILE A 16 -8.59 5.39 -5.85
CA ILE A 16 -8.62 4.67 -4.57
C ILE A 16 -9.39 5.48 -3.52
N GLY A 17 -9.09 6.79 -3.40
CA GLY A 17 -9.76 7.66 -2.44
C GLY A 17 -11.26 7.77 -2.65
N ARG A 18 -11.72 7.87 -3.90
CA ARG A 18 -13.16 7.88 -4.23
C ARG A 18 -13.83 6.56 -3.86
N ASP A 19 -13.21 5.43 -4.18
CA ASP A 19 -13.76 4.10 -3.87
C ASP A 19 -13.87 3.88 -2.35
N VAL A 20 -12.85 4.31 -1.57
CA VAL A 20 -12.89 4.23 -0.11
C VAL A 20 -13.96 5.16 0.45
N THR A 21 -13.98 6.43 0.04
CA THR A 21 -14.93 7.43 0.56
C THR A 21 -16.37 7.04 0.29
N ALA A 22 -16.65 6.45 -0.87
CA ALA A 22 -18.00 6.03 -1.25
C ALA A 22 -18.54 4.87 -0.38
N GLN A 23 -17.66 3.97 0.08
CA GLN A 23 -18.05 2.78 0.82
C GLN A 23 -17.88 2.92 2.35
N LEU A 24 -17.06 3.88 2.80
CA LEU A 24 -16.79 4.11 4.22
C LEU A 24 -18.03 4.35 5.08
N PRO A 25 -19.10 5.05 4.61
CA PRO A 25 -20.33 5.24 5.41
C PRO A 25 -21.05 3.94 5.80
N ALA A 26 -20.79 2.82 5.11
CA ALA A 26 -21.31 1.51 5.48
C ALA A 26 -20.56 0.85 6.67
N LEU A 27 -19.43 1.41 7.06
CA LEU A 27 -18.63 0.92 8.19
C LEU A 27 -18.96 1.74 9.46
N HIS A 28 -19.45 1.07 10.49
CA HIS A 28 -19.75 1.71 11.78
C HIS A 28 -18.47 1.93 12.61
N GLY A 29 -18.53 2.94 13.48
CA GLY A 29 -17.46 3.22 14.43
C GLY A 29 -16.32 4.10 13.89
N TYR A 30 -16.51 4.73 12.74
CA TYR A 30 -15.55 5.66 12.13
C TYR A 30 -16.16 7.04 11.90
N CYS A 31 -15.36 8.10 12.05
CA CYS A 31 -15.69 9.48 11.73
C CYS A 31 -14.59 10.06 10.83
N VAL A 32 -14.96 10.63 9.69
CA VAL A 32 -14.02 11.31 8.79
C VAL A 32 -13.89 12.76 9.20
N GLU A 33 -12.75 13.15 9.75
CA GLU A 33 -12.45 14.54 10.16
C GLU A 33 -12.13 15.42 8.94
N ALA A 34 -11.40 14.86 7.95
CA ALA A 34 -11.05 15.57 6.73
C ALA A 34 -10.73 14.64 5.56
N ILE A 35 -10.96 15.16 4.35
CA ILE A 35 -10.50 14.57 3.08
C ILE A 35 -9.59 15.59 2.40
N LEU A 36 -8.30 15.30 2.36
CA LEU A 36 -7.26 16.21 1.89
C LEU A 36 -6.89 15.97 0.43
N GLY A 37 -6.60 17.05 -0.28
CA GLY A 37 -6.08 17.06 -1.65
C GLY A 37 -4.58 17.39 -1.69
N ARG A 38 -4.06 17.64 -2.90
CA ARG A 38 -2.65 17.99 -3.16
C ARG A 38 -2.26 19.38 -2.60
N ASP A 39 -3.22 20.21 -2.30
CA ASP A 39 -3.08 21.57 -1.77
C ASP A 39 -2.95 21.63 -0.25
N ALA A 40 -3.17 20.51 0.42
CA ALA A 40 -3.04 20.42 1.87
C ALA A 40 -1.59 20.71 2.32
N ARG A 41 -1.48 21.41 3.46
CA ARG A 41 -0.19 21.78 4.06
C ARG A 41 0.00 21.20 5.46
N HIS A 42 -1.09 20.85 6.12
CA HIS A 42 -1.11 20.31 7.49
C HIS A 42 -2.14 19.20 7.60
N LEU A 43 -1.94 18.31 8.55
CA LEU A 43 -2.87 17.24 8.88
C LEU A 43 -3.67 17.60 10.14
N PRO A 44 -5.01 17.50 10.13
CA PRO A 44 -5.78 17.42 11.36
C PRO A 44 -5.38 16.21 12.20
N GLN A 45 -5.55 16.30 13.50
CA GLN A 45 -5.36 15.14 14.39
C GLN A 45 -6.39 14.05 14.07
N ALA A 46 -5.92 12.82 14.00
CA ALA A 46 -6.74 11.63 13.77
C ALA A 46 -6.13 10.39 14.42
N ASP A 47 -6.96 9.41 14.72
CA ASP A 47 -6.49 8.11 15.21
C ASP A 47 -5.81 7.31 14.09
N ILE A 48 -6.29 7.50 12.85
CA ILE A 48 -5.71 6.89 11.66
C ILE A 48 -5.71 7.91 10.51
N THR A 49 -4.54 8.14 9.93
CA THR A 49 -4.40 8.81 8.64
C THR A 49 -4.28 7.77 7.53
N ILE A 50 -5.13 7.87 6.50
CA ILE A 50 -5.11 6.95 5.34
C ILE A 50 -4.64 7.72 4.11
N ASP A 51 -3.37 7.52 3.74
CA ASP A 51 -2.79 8.08 2.53
C ASP A 51 -3.10 7.17 1.32
N MET A 52 -3.86 7.71 0.39
CA MET A 52 -4.24 7.12 -0.90
C MET A 52 -3.74 7.97 -2.08
N ALA A 53 -2.86 8.93 -1.81
CA ALA A 53 -2.30 9.84 -2.81
C ALA A 53 -0.96 9.35 -3.37
N GLY A 54 -0.26 8.50 -2.63
CA GLY A 54 0.96 7.83 -3.09
C GLY A 54 2.27 8.40 -2.53
N PRO A 55 3.42 8.16 -3.20
CA PRO A 55 4.75 8.39 -2.64
C PRO A 55 5.00 9.82 -2.15
N ASP A 56 4.52 10.83 -2.87
CA ASP A 56 4.74 12.24 -2.49
C ASP A 56 3.99 12.62 -1.22
N ALA A 57 2.78 12.09 -1.02
CA ALA A 57 2.03 12.32 0.22
C ALA A 57 2.71 11.66 1.42
N LEU A 58 3.28 10.46 1.24
CA LEU A 58 4.06 9.81 2.28
C LEU A 58 5.30 10.62 2.65
N ARG A 59 6.02 11.18 1.66
CA ARG A 59 7.18 12.06 1.91
C ARG A 59 6.78 13.33 2.67
N GLN A 60 5.64 13.92 2.29
CA GLN A 60 5.18 15.18 2.85
C GLN A 60 4.60 15.04 4.26
N PHE A 61 3.79 14.03 4.50
CA PHE A 61 2.94 13.94 5.69
C PHE A 61 3.29 12.76 6.62
N GLY A 62 4.21 11.89 6.23
CA GLY A 62 4.42 10.63 6.94
C GLY A 62 4.78 10.80 8.41
N GLU A 63 5.72 11.69 8.73
CA GLU A 63 6.16 11.94 10.11
C GLU A 63 5.07 12.65 10.93
N GLU A 64 4.41 13.66 10.35
CA GLU A 64 3.30 14.37 10.99
C GLU A 64 2.14 13.41 11.30
N ALA A 65 1.77 12.56 10.34
CA ALA A 65 0.72 11.57 10.54
C ALA A 65 1.04 10.60 11.69
N LEU A 66 2.27 10.08 11.74
CA LEU A 66 2.71 9.18 12.80
C LEU A 66 2.81 9.86 14.17
N SER A 67 2.97 11.18 14.23
CA SER A 67 2.89 11.91 15.50
C SER A 67 1.47 12.01 16.06
N HIS A 68 0.45 11.89 15.21
CA HIS A 68 -0.96 12.01 15.59
C HIS A 68 -1.63 10.66 15.84
N GLY A 69 -1.34 9.63 15.03
CA GLY A 69 -1.99 8.33 15.04
C GLY A 69 -1.34 7.32 14.10
N ASP A 70 -2.01 6.22 13.84
CA ASP A 70 -1.56 5.23 12.86
C ASP A 70 -1.55 5.83 11.44
N LEU A 71 -0.54 5.53 10.66
CA LEU A 71 -0.47 5.88 9.25
C LEU A 71 -0.66 4.64 8.36
N TRP A 72 -1.68 4.65 7.53
CA TRP A 72 -1.94 3.67 6.49
C TRP A 72 -1.63 4.28 5.13
N THR A 73 -0.71 3.74 4.36
CA THR A 73 -0.28 4.35 3.09
C THR A 73 -0.27 3.37 1.94
N VAL A 74 -0.57 3.89 0.75
CA VAL A 74 -0.35 3.20 -0.54
C VAL A 74 0.94 3.68 -1.21
N GLY A 75 1.67 4.62 -0.60
CA GLY A 75 2.85 5.29 -1.15
C GLY A 75 4.18 4.59 -0.88
N ALA A 76 4.20 3.26 -0.71
CA ALA A 76 5.38 2.50 -0.30
C ALA A 76 6.61 2.67 -1.21
N ALA A 77 6.44 3.06 -2.49
CA ALA A 77 7.58 3.32 -3.38
C ALA A 77 8.52 4.43 -2.86
N ALA A 78 8.00 5.38 -2.05
CA ALA A 78 8.84 6.39 -1.42
C ALA A 78 9.91 5.79 -0.48
N LEU A 79 9.68 4.61 0.07
CA LEU A 79 10.57 3.95 1.03
C LEU A 79 11.80 3.28 0.38
N ILE A 80 11.99 3.46 -0.91
CA ILE A 80 13.29 3.18 -1.56
C ILE A 80 14.37 4.13 -1.04
N ASP A 81 13.99 5.34 -0.63
CA ASP A 81 14.85 6.29 0.08
C ASP A 81 15.08 5.78 1.52
N PRO A 82 16.31 5.34 1.86
CA PRO A 82 16.62 4.79 3.17
C PRO A 82 16.48 5.83 4.29
N ASP A 83 16.77 7.10 4.02
CA ASP A 83 16.66 8.17 5.01
C ASP A 83 15.20 8.41 5.38
N LEU A 84 14.29 8.42 4.41
CA LEU A 84 12.85 8.51 4.67
C LEU A 84 12.36 7.28 5.44
N HIS A 85 12.78 6.08 5.02
CA HIS A 85 12.41 4.84 5.70
C HIS A 85 12.82 4.88 7.19
N ASP A 86 14.06 5.30 7.47
CA ASP A 86 14.59 5.38 8.84
C ASP A 86 13.89 6.47 9.67
N ARG A 87 13.55 7.62 9.07
CA ARG A 87 12.79 8.67 9.76
C ARG A 87 11.39 8.18 10.16
N LEU A 88 10.66 7.57 9.22
CA LEU A 88 9.31 7.06 9.49
C LEU A 88 9.32 5.91 10.48
N HIS A 89 10.30 5.01 10.41
CA HIS A 89 10.47 3.94 11.38
C HIS A 89 10.72 4.49 12.81
N ARG A 90 11.61 5.47 12.95
CA ARG A 90 11.86 6.15 14.23
C ARG A 90 10.62 6.88 14.75
N ALA A 91 9.92 7.61 13.89
CA ALA A 91 8.68 8.32 14.25
C ALA A 91 7.61 7.35 14.77
N ALA A 92 7.42 6.21 14.10
CA ALA A 92 6.50 5.17 14.54
C ALA A 92 6.87 4.58 15.91
N LEU A 93 8.16 4.29 16.14
CA LEU A 93 8.65 3.77 17.43
C LEU A 93 8.48 4.81 18.57
N GLN A 94 8.81 6.07 18.31
CA GLN A 94 8.74 7.14 19.33
C GLN A 94 7.29 7.47 19.72
N SER A 95 6.36 7.47 18.77
CA SER A 95 4.94 7.77 19.02
C SER A 95 4.15 6.56 19.53
N GLY A 96 4.67 5.33 19.37
CA GLY A 96 3.93 4.10 19.61
C GLY A 96 2.85 3.79 18.55
N HIS A 97 2.82 4.56 17.46
CA HIS A 97 1.91 4.36 16.34
C HIS A 97 2.51 3.44 15.26
N ARG A 98 1.70 3.02 14.31
CA ARG A 98 2.11 2.04 13.29
C ARG A 98 2.04 2.64 11.88
N LEU A 99 3.13 2.44 11.12
CA LEU A 99 3.12 2.61 9.67
C LEU A 99 2.65 1.29 9.04
N ARG A 100 1.52 1.33 8.33
CA ARG A 100 0.98 0.18 7.60
C ARG A 100 1.03 0.43 6.10
N LEU A 101 1.74 -0.44 5.38
CA LEU A 101 1.82 -0.38 3.92
C LEU A 101 0.69 -1.20 3.31
N PHE A 102 -0.13 -0.56 2.48
CA PHE A 102 -1.28 -1.20 1.86
C PHE A 102 -1.01 -1.63 0.43
N THR A 103 -1.35 -2.87 0.14
CA THR A 103 -1.50 -3.41 -1.20
C THR A 103 -2.72 -4.33 -1.25
N GLY A 104 -3.47 -4.28 -2.33
CA GLY A 104 -4.58 -5.20 -2.58
C GLY A 104 -4.20 -6.31 -3.57
N TRP A 105 -2.91 -6.43 -3.91
CA TRP A 105 -2.45 -7.26 -5.01
C TRP A 105 -1.64 -8.48 -4.59
N ILE A 106 -0.95 -8.42 -3.46
CA ILE A 106 -0.05 -9.49 -3.00
C ILE A 106 -0.26 -9.72 -1.51
N SER A 107 -0.47 -10.96 -1.11
CA SER A 107 -0.67 -11.37 0.29
C SER A 107 0.49 -12.19 0.89
N GLY A 108 1.40 -12.68 0.04
CA GLY A 108 2.49 -13.58 0.47
C GLY A 108 3.39 -13.05 1.60
N PRO A 109 3.74 -11.74 1.66
CA PRO A 109 4.57 -11.19 2.72
C PRO A 109 4.03 -11.40 4.13
N LEU A 110 2.71 -11.45 4.29
CA LEU A 110 2.06 -11.68 5.59
C LEU A 110 2.36 -13.06 6.19
N LEU A 111 2.85 -13.99 5.38
CA LEU A 111 3.18 -15.35 5.77
C LEU A 111 4.68 -15.58 5.92
N CYS A 112 5.50 -14.52 5.75
CA CYS A 112 6.95 -14.61 5.86
C CYS A 112 7.43 -14.17 7.24
N PRO A 113 7.89 -15.08 8.09
CA PRO A 113 8.53 -14.70 9.34
C PRO A 113 9.81 -13.88 9.08
N PRO A 114 10.11 -12.87 9.92
CA PRO A 114 11.38 -12.16 9.84
C PRO A 114 12.57 -13.10 9.89
N GLY A 115 13.57 -12.86 9.03
CA GLY A 115 14.80 -13.66 8.98
C GLY A 115 14.70 -14.97 8.21
N LEU A 116 13.51 -15.36 7.72
CA LEU A 116 13.39 -16.54 6.85
C LEU A 116 13.90 -16.21 5.44
N PRO A 117 14.82 -17.02 4.84
CA PRO A 117 15.24 -16.82 3.46
C PRO A 117 14.04 -16.90 2.52
N ALA A 118 13.77 -15.84 1.81
CA ALA A 118 12.64 -15.77 0.90
C ALA A 118 13.01 -14.97 -0.36
N LYS A 119 12.26 -15.17 -1.44
CA LYS A 119 12.38 -14.42 -2.70
C LYS A 119 11.00 -14.00 -3.20
N LEU A 120 10.91 -12.80 -3.75
CA LEU A 120 9.69 -12.28 -4.34
C LEU A 120 9.92 -11.95 -5.83
N LEU A 121 9.06 -12.48 -6.66
CA LEU A 121 8.96 -12.13 -8.07
C LEU A 121 7.62 -11.46 -8.30
N VAL A 122 7.64 -10.20 -8.76
CA VAL A 122 6.43 -9.44 -9.09
C VAL A 122 6.37 -9.25 -10.60
N ARG A 123 5.20 -9.53 -11.19
CA ARG A 123 4.91 -9.19 -12.57
C ARG A 123 3.71 -8.26 -12.60
N GLN A 124 3.93 -7.04 -13.07
CA GLN A 124 2.90 -6.02 -13.16
C GLN A 124 2.59 -5.71 -14.62
N TYR A 125 1.30 -5.74 -14.94
CA TYR A 125 0.73 -5.32 -16.21
C TYR A 125 -0.08 -4.06 -15.96
N ALA A 126 0.28 -2.95 -16.59
CA ALA A 126 -0.44 -1.69 -16.42
C ALA A 126 -0.39 -0.86 -17.69
N PRO A 127 -1.43 -0.07 -17.98
CA PRO A 127 -1.36 0.95 -19.02
C PRO A 127 -0.43 2.09 -18.58
N GLY A 128 0.15 2.78 -19.57
CA GLY A 128 0.96 4.00 -19.32
C GLY A 128 2.38 3.75 -18.77
N LEU A 129 2.85 2.51 -18.74
CA LEU A 129 4.26 2.22 -18.38
C LEU A 129 5.23 2.56 -19.52
N ALA A 130 4.77 2.56 -20.76
CA ALA A 130 5.50 2.97 -21.95
C ALA A 130 4.52 3.32 -23.07
N ASP A 131 4.99 4.03 -24.10
CA ASP A 131 4.21 4.45 -25.26
C ASP A 131 3.64 3.27 -26.08
N ARG A 132 4.28 2.12 -26.00
CA ARG A 132 3.87 0.91 -26.71
C ARG A 132 3.62 -0.25 -25.75
N PRO A 133 2.63 -1.10 -26.00
CA PRO A 133 2.43 -2.33 -25.25
C PRO A 133 3.63 -3.29 -25.39
N GLY A 134 3.94 -3.99 -24.30
CA GLY A 134 5.01 -4.98 -24.28
C GLY A 134 5.85 -4.93 -23.01
N PRO A 135 6.88 -5.80 -22.92
CA PRO A 135 7.83 -5.79 -21.80
C PRO A 135 8.61 -4.47 -21.76
N VAL A 136 8.67 -3.85 -20.58
CA VAL A 136 9.32 -2.55 -20.35
C VAL A 136 10.57 -2.70 -19.50
N PHE A 137 10.49 -3.60 -18.50
CA PHE A 137 11.59 -3.84 -17.59
C PHE A 137 11.53 -5.26 -17.02
N ARG A 138 12.72 -5.81 -16.75
CA ARG A 138 12.90 -7.05 -15.98
C ARG A 138 14.23 -6.99 -15.26
N GLY A 139 14.20 -7.01 -13.92
CA GLY A 139 15.43 -6.94 -13.12
C GLY A 139 15.13 -6.78 -11.62
N PRO A 140 16.16 -6.41 -10.84
CA PRO A 140 16.05 -6.11 -9.42
C PRO A 140 15.06 -4.97 -9.15
N LEU A 141 14.39 -5.02 -7.97
CA LEU A 141 13.45 -3.97 -7.57
C LEU A 141 14.12 -2.61 -7.43
N ALA A 142 15.36 -2.56 -6.92
CA ALA A 142 16.12 -1.31 -6.78
C ALA A 142 16.30 -0.60 -8.12
N GLU A 143 16.76 -1.30 -9.16
CA GLU A 143 16.92 -0.73 -10.51
C GLU A 143 15.59 -0.26 -11.12
N ALA A 144 14.51 -1.00 -10.83
CA ALA A 144 13.19 -0.59 -11.30
C ALA A 144 12.72 0.69 -10.61
N ALA A 145 13.03 0.88 -9.33
CA ALA A 145 12.63 2.06 -8.55
C ALA A 145 13.24 3.35 -9.11
N ASP A 146 14.48 3.30 -9.58
CA ASP A 146 15.14 4.43 -10.22
C ASP A 146 14.46 4.86 -11.54
N ARG A 147 13.90 3.88 -12.27
CA ARG A 147 13.32 4.10 -13.60
C ARG A 147 11.81 4.34 -13.58
N PHE A 148 11.11 3.81 -12.58
CA PHE A 148 9.64 3.79 -12.48
C PHE A 148 9.16 4.13 -11.06
N PRO A 149 9.55 5.29 -10.49
CA PRO A 149 9.34 5.61 -9.07
C PRO A 149 7.87 5.60 -8.63
N ASP A 150 6.94 5.88 -9.55
CA ASP A 150 5.51 6.00 -9.23
C ASP A 150 4.71 4.70 -9.43
N HIS A 151 5.35 3.64 -9.95
CA HIS A 151 4.64 2.42 -10.38
C HIS A 151 4.87 1.20 -9.48
N LEU A 152 5.71 1.30 -8.46
CA LEU A 152 6.22 0.15 -7.71
C LEU A 152 5.67 0.01 -6.29
N ASN A 153 4.62 0.75 -5.92
CA ASN A 153 4.07 0.72 -4.57
C ASN A 153 3.78 -0.71 -4.05
N THR A 154 3.17 -1.56 -4.88
CA THR A 154 2.87 -2.94 -4.50
C THR A 154 4.13 -3.78 -4.32
N ALA A 155 5.09 -3.69 -5.25
CA ALA A 155 6.34 -4.43 -5.16
C ALA A 155 7.16 -3.99 -3.95
N MET A 156 7.24 -2.68 -3.70
CA MET A 156 7.97 -2.11 -2.57
C MET A 156 7.34 -2.49 -1.23
N ALA A 157 6.02 -2.32 -1.08
CA ALA A 157 5.31 -2.73 0.14
C ALA A 157 5.52 -4.22 0.44
N SER A 158 5.45 -5.06 -0.60
CA SER A 158 5.63 -6.51 -0.46
C SER A 158 7.07 -6.91 -0.17
N ALA A 159 8.04 -6.17 -0.69
CA ALA A 159 9.45 -6.38 -0.40
C ALA A 159 9.80 -6.01 1.05
N ILE A 160 9.41 -4.81 1.49
CA ILE A 160 9.70 -4.29 2.83
C ILE A 160 9.04 -5.16 3.92
N CYS A 161 7.78 -5.57 3.69
CA CYS A 161 7.07 -6.44 4.62
C CYS A 161 7.40 -7.94 4.46
N GLY A 162 8.34 -8.29 3.58
CA GLY A 162 8.67 -9.67 3.23
C GLY A 162 10.17 -9.92 3.13
N PRO A 163 10.69 -10.30 1.94
CA PRO A 163 12.08 -10.77 1.80
C PRO A 163 13.13 -9.66 1.74
N GLY A 164 12.73 -8.41 1.68
CA GLY A 164 13.59 -7.27 1.42
C GLY A 164 13.71 -6.91 -0.07
N ILE A 165 14.22 -5.70 -0.31
CA ILE A 165 14.38 -5.12 -1.65
C ILE A 165 15.35 -5.96 -2.50
N GLU A 166 16.47 -6.37 -1.93
CA GLU A 166 17.53 -7.15 -2.59
C GLU A 166 17.06 -8.53 -3.09
N ALA A 167 16.11 -9.14 -2.37
CA ALA A 167 15.56 -10.45 -2.72
C ALA A 167 14.31 -10.36 -3.61
N THR A 168 14.00 -9.15 -4.11
CA THR A 168 12.81 -8.89 -4.92
C THR A 168 13.18 -8.50 -6.36
N HIS A 169 12.56 -9.20 -7.32
CA HIS A 169 12.67 -8.88 -8.75
C HIS A 169 11.32 -8.52 -9.32
N VAL A 170 11.33 -7.63 -10.29
CA VAL A 170 10.11 -7.16 -10.96
C VAL A 170 10.19 -7.33 -12.47
N THR A 171 9.03 -7.57 -13.06
CA THR A 171 8.82 -7.52 -14.51
C THR A 171 7.67 -6.56 -14.76
N LEU A 172 7.91 -5.48 -15.50
CA LEU A 172 6.91 -4.49 -15.87
C LEU A 172 6.53 -4.68 -17.34
N ILE A 173 5.24 -4.72 -17.60
CA ILE A 173 4.66 -4.94 -18.93
C ILE A 173 3.63 -3.85 -19.17
N SER A 174 3.89 -2.99 -20.16
CA SER A 174 2.92 -1.99 -20.61
C SER A 174 1.77 -2.69 -21.32
N THR A 175 0.54 -2.32 -20.99
CA THR A 175 -0.68 -2.77 -21.67
C THR A 175 -1.28 -1.62 -22.48
N PRO A 176 -2.15 -1.91 -23.47
CA PRO A 176 -2.89 -0.87 -24.19
C PRO A 176 -3.64 0.04 -23.21
N GLU A 177 -3.89 1.28 -23.63
CA GLU A 177 -4.77 2.20 -22.90
C GLU A 177 -6.16 1.58 -22.70
N GLY A 178 -6.69 1.68 -21.47
CA GLY A 178 -7.94 0.99 -21.09
C GLY A 178 -7.78 -0.51 -20.83
N GLY A 179 -6.57 -1.07 -20.97
CA GLY A 179 -6.27 -2.45 -20.63
C GLY A 179 -6.38 -2.73 -19.13
N ALA A 180 -6.64 -3.98 -18.79
CA ALA A 180 -6.74 -4.40 -17.39
C ALA A 180 -5.42 -4.20 -16.65
N HIS A 181 -5.50 -3.66 -15.44
CA HIS A 181 -4.38 -3.66 -14.51
C HIS A 181 -4.31 -5.03 -13.82
N ARG A 182 -3.17 -5.69 -13.87
CA ARG A 182 -2.96 -7.02 -13.28
C ARG A 182 -1.62 -7.05 -12.58
N ILE A 183 -1.58 -7.61 -11.38
CA ILE A 183 -0.33 -7.89 -10.68
C ILE A 183 -0.32 -9.34 -10.22
N ALA A 184 0.72 -10.07 -10.63
CA ALA A 184 1.00 -11.43 -10.21
C ALA A 184 2.25 -11.45 -9.34
N GLY A 185 2.17 -12.09 -8.18
CA GLY A 185 3.26 -12.31 -7.25
C GLY A 185 3.59 -13.78 -7.10
N ARG A 186 4.88 -14.11 -7.07
CA ARG A 186 5.37 -15.42 -6.64
C ARG A 186 6.33 -15.21 -5.48
N PHE A 187 5.92 -15.69 -4.33
CA PHE A 187 6.68 -15.63 -3.11
C PHE A 187 7.20 -17.02 -2.77
N GLY A 188 8.52 -17.20 -2.77
CA GLY A 188 9.19 -18.46 -2.50
C GLY A 188 9.89 -18.46 -1.15
N MET A 189 9.58 -19.43 -0.30
CA MET A 189 10.21 -19.69 1.00
C MET A 189 10.68 -21.16 1.04
N PRO A 190 11.55 -21.57 1.97
CA PRO A 190 11.91 -22.97 2.12
C PRO A 190 10.68 -23.85 2.28
N GLY A 191 10.51 -24.83 1.39
CA GLY A 191 9.38 -25.76 1.37
C GLY A 191 8.02 -25.17 0.96
N GLN A 192 7.92 -23.87 0.65
CA GLN A 192 6.65 -23.23 0.33
C GLN A 192 6.77 -22.28 -0.88
N THR A 193 5.73 -22.24 -1.67
CA THR A 193 5.57 -21.24 -2.74
C THR A 193 4.14 -20.70 -2.70
N ILE A 194 4.01 -19.39 -2.55
CA ILE A 194 2.72 -18.69 -2.62
C ILE A 194 2.64 -17.98 -3.96
N ARG A 195 1.51 -18.09 -4.63
CA ARG A 195 1.21 -17.35 -5.87
C ARG A 195 -0.05 -16.56 -5.68
N THR A 196 -0.01 -15.30 -6.07
CA THR A 196 -1.17 -14.41 -6.14
C THR A 196 -1.26 -13.86 -7.56
N ASP A 197 -2.46 -13.73 -8.06
CA ASP A 197 -2.73 -13.18 -9.38
C ASP A 197 -4.05 -12.43 -9.32
N ILE A 198 -3.98 -11.11 -9.32
CA ILE A 198 -5.15 -10.26 -9.23
C ILE A 198 -5.21 -9.39 -10.47
N ARG A 199 -6.34 -9.45 -11.13
CA ARG A 199 -6.72 -8.61 -12.26
C ARG A 199 -7.81 -7.65 -11.80
N PHE A 200 -7.64 -6.39 -12.12
CA PHE A 200 -8.64 -5.36 -11.87
C PHE A 200 -9.36 -5.04 -13.18
N ASP A 201 -10.64 -5.37 -13.21
CA ASP A 201 -11.57 -5.05 -14.29
C ASP A 201 -12.67 -4.13 -13.74
N ARG A 202 -13.01 -3.07 -14.47
CA ARG A 202 -14.15 -2.21 -14.12
C ARG A 202 -15.45 -2.80 -14.68
N PRO A 203 -16.63 -2.55 -14.04
CA PRO A 203 -16.82 -1.73 -12.85
C PRO A 203 -16.60 -2.53 -11.55
N GLY A 204 -15.77 -2.03 -10.67
CA GLY A 204 -15.52 -2.61 -9.35
C GLY A 204 -14.61 -1.70 -8.54
N PRO A 205 -14.57 -1.83 -7.21
CA PRO A 205 -13.65 -1.05 -6.40
C PRO A 205 -12.21 -1.48 -6.69
N HIS A 206 -11.31 -0.51 -6.65
CA HIS A 206 -9.89 -0.78 -6.80
C HIS A 206 -9.40 -1.78 -5.73
N PRO A 207 -8.57 -2.80 -6.05
CA PRO A 207 -8.14 -3.82 -5.09
C PRO A 207 -7.53 -3.26 -3.80
N VAL A 208 -6.80 -2.14 -3.90
CA VAL A 208 -6.24 -1.46 -2.72
C VAL A 208 -7.33 -0.81 -1.88
N ALA A 209 -8.35 -0.22 -2.49
CA ALA A 209 -9.51 0.32 -1.76
C ALA A 209 -10.23 -0.79 -0.99
N SER A 210 -10.46 -1.93 -1.65
CA SER A 210 -11.04 -3.12 -1.01
C SER A 210 -10.20 -3.60 0.18
N ALA A 211 -8.87 -3.60 0.06
CA ALA A 211 -7.97 -4.00 1.15
C ALA A 211 -8.06 -3.03 2.35
N ILE A 212 -8.09 -1.71 2.10
CA ILE A 212 -8.24 -0.69 3.14
C ILE A 212 -9.58 -0.86 3.87
N LEU A 213 -10.68 -0.96 3.13
CA LEU A 213 -12.03 -1.13 3.69
C LEU A 213 -12.15 -2.43 4.48
N ALA A 214 -11.59 -3.53 3.97
CA ALA A 214 -11.55 -4.80 4.68
C ALA A 214 -10.74 -4.71 5.98
N ALA A 215 -9.63 -3.98 5.98
CA ALA A 215 -8.84 -3.77 7.19
C ALA A 215 -9.59 -2.93 8.24
N LEU A 216 -10.31 -1.87 7.83
CA LEU A 216 -11.19 -1.10 8.72
C LEU A 216 -12.31 -1.99 9.27
N ALA A 217 -13.00 -2.74 8.43
CA ALA A 217 -14.09 -3.64 8.87
C ALA A 217 -13.61 -4.67 9.91
N ARG A 218 -12.40 -5.22 9.73
CA ARG A 218 -11.83 -6.21 10.67
C ARG A 218 -11.45 -5.62 12.02
N ARG A 219 -11.16 -4.34 12.14
CA ARG A 219 -10.92 -3.71 13.45
C ARG A 219 -12.15 -3.74 14.34
N ALA A 220 -13.34 -3.76 13.76
CA ALA A 220 -14.61 -3.78 14.47
C ALA A 220 -15.17 -5.19 14.71
N THR A 221 -14.57 -6.24 14.15
CA THR A 221 -15.04 -7.62 14.30
C THR A 221 -14.22 -8.38 15.34
N PRO A 222 -14.87 -9.20 16.22
CA PRO A 222 -14.17 -10.08 17.15
C PRO A 222 -13.53 -11.30 16.47
N LEU A 223 -13.89 -11.60 15.21
CA LEU A 223 -13.34 -12.73 14.45
C LEU A 223 -12.31 -12.22 13.44
N THR A 224 -11.07 -12.67 13.59
CA THR A 224 -9.97 -12.32 12.70
C THR A 224 -9.28 -13.56 12.18
N LEU A 225 -8.84 -13.53 10.92
CA LEU A 225 -7.92 -14.51 10.38
C LEU A 225 -6.53 -14.28 11.01
N GLY A 226 -5.88 -15.34 11.46
CA GLY A 226 -4.51 -15.22 12.01
C GLY A 226 -3.54 -14.60 11.00
N GLY A 227 -2.52 -13.87 11.52
CA GLY A 227 -1.51 -13.19 10.69
C GLY A 227 -1.76 -11.70 10.47
N TYR A 228 -2.65 -11.06 11.22
CA TYR A 228 -2.89 -9.60 11.21
C TYR A 228 -2.74 -8.99 12.60
#